data_9dff9dfe8b7e16d070cb8200305650a5
#
_entry.id   9dff9dfe8b7e16d070cb8200305650a5
#
_cell.length_a   1.000
_cell.length_b   1.000
_cell.length_c   1.000
_cell.angle_alpha   90.00
_cell.angle_beta   90.00
_cell.angle_gamma   90.00
#
_symmetry.space_group_name_H-M   'P 1'
#
loop_
_entity.id
_entity.type
_entity.pdbx_description
1 polymer ?
#
loop_
_entity_poly.entity_id
_entity_poly.type
_entity_poly.pdbx_seq_one_letter_code
_entity_poly.pdbx_strand_id
1 'polypeptide(L)'
;MRNLNYELKQLCHRNRDGSYSTQRDRERVLDQIANQLQDWGYQHMGATSLKSKHVERLAESWKEAGLAVGTIKNRMAELRWWAEKIGKEKIVANDNAHYGIGQRQYVTNISKARELTAGDLSKITDPYTRMSLQLQAAFGLRRGESIKIRPEWADRGDKLVLKDTWTKGGRAREIPIRNVEQRRILDEAKRFAGRGSLIPADQRYVGQLRRFEYQCARAGSHRVHGHRHHYAQTRYREITGWAAPAAGGPRSKELTATQKALDQKARLTISRELGHEREQITAIYLGR
;
A
#
# COMPACT_ATOMS: atom_id res chain seq x y z
N MET A 1 -27.18 9.37 -15.42
CA MET A 1 -26.44 9.33 -14.12
C MET A 1 -27.48 9.58 -13.03
N ARG A 2 -27.52 8.73 -12.00
CA ARG A 2 -28.45 8.87 -10.87
C ARG A 2 -28.09 10.14 -10.08
N ASN A 3 -29.09 10.86 -9.52
CA ASN A 3 -28.86 12.18 -8.91
C ASN A 3 -27.81 12.16 -7.80
N LEU A 4 -27.92 11.22 -6.86
CA LEU A 4 -26.97 11.11 -5.73
C LEU A 4 -25.51 10.88 -6.21
N ASN A 5 -25.29 10.01 -7.22
CA ASN A 5 -23.95 9.77 -7.77
C ASN A 5 -23.36 11.05 -8.37
N TYR A 6 -24.19 11.82 -9.09
CA TYR A 6 -23.75 13.09 -9.68
C TYR A 6 -23.37 14.10 -8.59
N GLU A 7 -24.23 14.30 -7.59
CA GLU A 7 -23.99 15.27 -6.51
C GLU A 7 -22.75 14.90 -5.67
N LEU A 8 -22.55 13.61 -5.35
CA LEU A 8 -21.37 13.15 -4.63
C LEU A 8 -20.10 13.32 -5.45
N LYS A 9 -20.17 13.09 -6.77
CA LYS A 9 -19.04 13.38 -7.66
C LYS A 9 -18.71 14.87 -7.67
N GLN A 10 -19.72 15.75 -7.73
CA GLN A 10 -19.51 17.20 -7.64
C GLN A 10 -18.92 17.60 -6.27
N LEU A 11 -19.39 16.96 -5.18
CA LEU A 11 -18.84 17.18 -3.85
C LEU A 11 -17.33 16.82 -3.78
N CYS A 12 -16.93 15.69 -4.37
CA CYS A 12 -15.53 15.28 -4.49
C CYS A 12 -14.70 16.27 -5.32
N HIS A 13 -15.24 16.76 -6.43
CA HIS A 13 -14.52 17.69 -7.30
C HIS A 13 -14.31 19.09 -6.67
N ARG A 14 -15.25 19.52 -5.83
CA ARG A 14 -15.14 20.80 -5.08
C ARG A 14 -14.21 20.68 -3.88
N ASN A 15 -14.03 19.48 -3.32
CA ASN A 15 -13.25 19.21 -2.12
C ASN A 15 -12.12 18.21 -2.41
N ARG A 16 -11.02 18.71 -2.96
CA ARG A 16 -9.88 17.87 -3.40
C ARG A 16 -8.88 17.57 -2.27
N ASP A 17 -9.39 17.09 -1.14
CA ASP A 17 -8.56 16.75 0.02
C ASP A 17 -7.72 15.51 -0.23
N GLY A 18 -6.46 15.56 0.15
CA GLY A 18 -5.54 14.43 0.06
C GLY A 18 -4.91 14.23 -1.31
N SER A 19 -4.20 13.12 -1.48
CA SER A 19 -3.53 12.77 -2.74
C SER A 19 -4.53 12.44 -3.85
N TYR A 20 -4.10 12.48 -5.11
CA TYR A 20 -4.90 12.04 -6.26
C TYR A 20 -5.44 10.60 -6.10
N SER A 21 -4.67 9.70 -5.48
CA SER A 21 -5.15 8.35 -5.19
C SER A 21 -6.28 8.36 -4.18
N THR A 22 -6.14 9.16 -3.10
CA THR A 22 -7.18 9.31 -2.06
C THR A 22 -8.46 9.86 -2.66
N GLN A 23 -8.36 10.91 -3.49
CA GLN A 23 -9.52 11.51 -4.15
C GLN A 23 -10.25 10.51 -5.05
N ARG A 24 -9.51 9.77 -5.89
CA ARG A 24 -10.09 8.73 -6.76
C ARG A 24 -10.73 7.59 -5.97
N ASP A 25 -10.08 7.13 -4.91
CA ASP A 25 -10.61 6.05 -4.07
C ASP A 25 -11.88 6.51 -3.33
N ARG A 26 -11.92 7.75 -2.87
CA ARG A 26 -13.10 8.38 -2.28
C ARG A 26 -14.26 8.43 -3.26
N GLU A 27 -14.05 8.99 -4.45
CA GLU A 27 -15.08 9.07 -5.49
C GLU A 27 -15.66 7.67 -5.79
N ARG A 28 -14.81 6.66 -5.96
CA ARG A 28 -15.22 5.27 -6.19
C ARG A 28 -16.02 4.68 -5.03
N VAL A 29 -15.61 4.93 -3.78
CA VAL A 29 -16.34 4.42 -2.60
C VAL A 29 -17.67 5.10 -2.43
N LEU A 30 -17.75 6.42 -2.60
CA LEU A 30 -19.00 7.18 -2.51
C LEU A 30 -19.97 6.81 -3.63
N ASP A 31 -19.48 6.53 -4.84
CA ASP A 31 -20.29 6.02 -5.95
C ASP A 31 -20.90 4.64 -5.62
N GLN A 32 -20.13 3.73 -5.05
CA GLN A 32 -20.63 2.44 -4.57
C GLN A 32 -21.69 2.59 -3.47
N ILE A 33 -21.49 3.51 -2.52
CA ILE A 33 -22.45 3.81 -1.46
C ILE A 33 -23.75 4.39 -2.05
N ALA A 34 -23.64 5.31 -3.00
CA ALA A 34 -24.79 5.89 -3.68
C ALA A 34 -25.64 4.82 -4.39
N ASN A 35 -24.97 3.92 -5.14
CA ASN A 35 -25.65 2.81 -5.81
C ASN A 35 -26.38 1.92 -4.81
N GLN A 36 -25.74 1.53 -3.70
CA GLN A 36 -26.32 0.70 -2.67
C GLN A 36 -27.57 1.36 -2.02
N LEU A 37 -27.49 2.65 -1.71
CA LEU A 37 -28.63 3.40 -1.17
C LEU A 37 -29.81 3.44 -2.15
N GLN A 38 -29.53 3.65 -3.43
CA GLN A 38 -30.59 3.69 -4.45
C GLN A 38 -31.23 2.32 -4.69
N ASP A 39 -30.45 1.25 -4.65
CA ASP A 39 -30.95 -0.13 -4.76
C ASP A 39 -31.87 -0.48 -3.57
N TRP A 40 -31.72 0.18 -2.44
CA TRP A 40 -32.62 0.09 -1.28
C TRP A 40 -33.83 1.02 -1.33
N GLY A 41 -34.09 1.69 -2.46
CA GLY A 41 -35.26 2.53 -2.68
C GLY A 41 -35.08 4.00 -2.31
N TYR A 42 -33.88 4.47 -1.96
CA TYR A 42 -33.60 5.90 -1.72
C TYR A 42 -33.37 6.67 -3.04
N GLN A 43 -34.25 6.52 -4.01
CA GLN A 43 -34.08 7.02 -5.39
C GLN A 43 -34.04 8.54 -5.51
N HIS A 44 -34.75 9.26 -4.62
CA HIS A 44 -34.82 10.73 -4.61
C HIS A 44 -33.82 11.38 -3.61
N MET A 45 -32.87 10.60 -3.10
CA MET A 45 -31.90 11.10 -2.15
C MET A 45 -30.86 11.97 -2.85
N GLY A 46 -30.64 13.21 -2.36
CA GLY A 46 -29.54 14.08 -2.72
C GLY A 46 -28.38 13.96 -1.71
N ALA A 47 -27.22 14.55 -2.03
CA ALA A 47 -26.04 14.49 -1.17
C ALA A 47 -26.28 15.07 0.23
N THR A 48 -27.12 16.10 0.36
CA THR A 48 -27.49 16.72 1.66
C THR A 48 -28.49 15.92 2.47
N SER A 49 -29.09 14.85 1.89
CA SER A 49 -30.14 14.05 2.53
C SER A 49 -29.63 12.94 3.44
N LEU A 50 -28.30 12.81 3.63
CA LEU A 50 -27.70 11.80 4.50
C LEU A 50 -28.24 11.94 5.93
N LYS A 51 -28.60 10.80 6.56
CA LYS A 51 -29.12 10.68 7.94
C LYS A 51 -28.47 9.48 8.63
N SER A 52 -28.47 9.46 9.98
CA SER A 52 -27.91 8.36 10.78
C SER A 52 -28.44 6.98 10.37
N LYS A 53 -29.77 6.85 10.11
CA LYS A 53 -30.38 5.58 9.67
C LYS A 53 -29.77 5.01 8.38
N HIS A 54 -29.27 5.88 7.48
CA HIS A 54 -28.60 5.42 6.25
C HIS A 54 -27.20 4.87 6.56
N VAL A 55 -26.48 5.52 7.48
CA VAL A 55 -25.16 5.11 7.93
C VAL A 55 -25.23 3.76 8.66
N GLU A 56 -26.18 3.62 9.58
CA GLU A 56 -26.42 2.38 10.34
C GLU A 56 -26.74 1.21 9.40
N ARG A 57 -27.68 1.41 8.48
CA ARG A 57 -28.07 0.38 7.50
C ARG A 57 -26.89 -0.02 6.58
N LEU A 58 -26.06 0.94 6.15
CA LEU A 58 -24.85 0.67 5.36
C LEU A 58 -23.84 -0.17 6.16
N ALA A 59 -23.56 0.24 7.41
CA ALA A 59 -22.63 -0.46 8.28
C ALA A 59 -23.08 -1.91 8.55
N GLU A 60 -24.39 -2.10 8.83
CA GLU A 60 -24.98 -3.43 9.06
C GLU A 60 -24.85 -4.31 7.81
N SER A 61 -25.31 -3.81 6.66
CA SER A 61 -25.21 -4.55 5.39
C SER A 61 -23.77 -4.96 5.03
N TRP A 62 -22.78 -4.13 5.35
CA TRP A 62 -21.37 -4.48 5.09
C TRP A 62 -20.84 -5.58 6.03
N LYS A 63 -21.36 -5.62 7.26
CA LYS A 63 -21.06 -6.71 8.22
C LYS A 63 -21.72 -8.02 7.78
N GLU A 64 -23.01 -7.97 7.45
CA GLU A 64 -23.78 -9.12 6.94
C GLU A 64 -23.17 -9.69 5.66
N ALA A 65 -22.68 -8.85 4.75
CA ALA A 65 -21.95 -9.26 3.55
C ALA A 65 -20.54 -9.79 3.83
N GLY A 66 -20.10 -9.90 5.10
CA GLY A 66 -18.80 -10.44 5.49
C GLY A 66 -17.60 -9.59 5.03
N LEU A 67 -17.78 -8.30 4.79
CA LEU A 67 -16.68 -7.44 4.36
C LEU A 67 -15.59 -7.38 5.44
N ALA A 68 -14.32 -7.43 5.01
CA ALA A 68 -13.19 -7.28 5.93
C ALA A 68 -13.30 -5.97 6.73
N VAL A 69 -13.01 -6.04 8.04
CA VAL A 69 -13.04 -4.90 8.97
C VAL A 69 -12.31 -3.67 8.41
N GLY A 70 -11.16 -3.88 7.74
CA GLY A 70 -10.41 -2.80 7.12
C GLY A 70 -11.16 -2.10 5.99
N THR A 71 -11.95 -2.85 5.20
CA THR A 71 -12.79 -2.33 4.12
C THR A 71 -13.92 -1.49 4.69
N ILE A 72 -14.61 -2.02 5.73
CA ILE A 72 -15.69 -1.30 6.40
C ILE A 72 -15.16 0.02 7.00
N LYS A 73 -14.04 -0.02 7.72
CA LYS A 73 -13.43 1.19 8.29
C LYS A 73 -13.06 2.24 7.24
N ASN A 74 -12.56 1.81 6.09
CA ASN A 74 -12.29 2.75 4.98
C ASN A 74 -13.59 3.37 4.46
N ARG A 75 -14.65 2.59 4.25
CA ARG A 75 -15.96 3.12 3.83
C ARG A 75 -16.56 4.08 4.87
N MET A 76 -16.43 3.77 6.16
CA MET A 76 -16.86 4.66 7.25
C MET A 76 -16.09 5.98 7.26
N ALA A 77 -14.80 5.97 6.91
CA ALA A 77 -14.02 7.19 6.77
C ALA A 77 -14.58 8.09 5.66
N GLU A 78 -14.98 7.53 4.53
CA GLU A 78 -15.58 8.30 3.44
C GLU A 78 -17.02 8.78 3.78
N LEU A 79 -17.77 8.04 4.59
CA LEU A 79 -19.07 8.52 5.13
C LEU A 79 -18.87 9.71 6.08
N ARG A 80 -17.84 9.68 6.94
CA ARG A 80 -17.50 10.82 7.82
C ARG A 80 -17.10 12.04 7.00
N TRP A 81 -16.25 11.83 5.98
CA TRP A 81 -15.89 12.88 5.04
C TRP A 81 -17.10 13.47 4.34
N TRP A 82 -18.03 12.64 3.84
CA TRP A 82 -19.27 13.10 3.23
C TRP A 82 -20.12 13.93 4.22
N ALA A 83 -20.35 13.41 5.42
CA ALA A 83 -21.10 14.11 6.48
C ALA A 83 -20.48 15.47 6.84
N GLU A 84 -19.14 15.53 6.94
CA GLU A 84 -18.38 16.76 7.16
C GLU A 84 -18.64 17.79 6.04
N LYS A 85 -18.51 17.37 4.78
CA LYS A 85 -18.67 18.30 3.65
C LYS A 85 -20.08 18.83 3.44
N ILE A 86 -21.07 18.24 4.09
CA ILE A 86 -22.47 18.74 4.10
C ILE A 86 -22.88 19.36 5.45
N GLY A 87 -21.94 19.56 6.38
CA GLY A 87 -22.19 20.18 7.69
C GLY A 87 -23.01 19.32 8.64
N LYS A 88 -22.89 17.99 8.54
CA LYS A 88 -23.68 17.03 9.33
C LYS A 88 -22.80 16.00 10.05
N GLU A 89 -21.67 16.38 10.59
CA GLU A 89 -20.67 15.48 11.20
C GLU A 89 -21.27 14.57 12.27
N LYS A 90 -22.23 15.10 13.04
CA LYS A 90 -22.87 14.40 14.17
C LYS A 90 -23.68 13.18 13.78
N ILE A 91 -24.07 13.05 12.49
CA ILE A 91 -24.86 11.88 12.04
C ILE A 91 -24.01 10.62 11.85
N VAL A 92 -22.68 10.74 11.85
CA VAL A 92 -21.76 9.60 11.77
C VAL A 92 -20.92 9.59 13.05
N ALA A 93 -21.11 8.58 13.89
CA ALA A 93 -20.32 8.46 15.12
C ALA A 93 -18.81 8.35 14.81
N ASN A 94 -18.00 9.00 15.65
CA ASN A 94 -16.55 9.01 15.50
C ASN A 94 -15.92 7.63 15.73
N ASP A 95 -16.51 6.84 16.67
CA ASP A 95 -16.04 5.51 16.98
C ASP A 95 -16.76 4.46 16.11
N ASN A 96 -15.96 3.58 15.53
CA ASN A 96 -16.47 2.44 14.76
C ASN A 96 -17.10 1.35 15.65
N ALA A 97 -16.77 1.30 16.94
CA ALA A 97 -17.40 0.40 17.90
C ALA A 97 -18.90 0.66 18.04
N HIS A 98 -19.34 1.91 17.90
CA HIS A 98 -20.76 2.28 17.85
C HIS A 98 -21.57 1.46 16.83
N TYR A 99 -20.96 1.11 15.70
CA TYR A 99 -21.56 0.29 14.64
C TYR A 99 -21.23 -1.20 14.75
N GLY A 100 -20.67 -1.66 15.88
CA GLY A 100 -20.21 -3.03 16.05
C GLY A 100 -19.07 -3.44 15.11
N ILE A 101 -18.31 -2.47 14.58
CA ILE A 101 -17.17 -2.72 13.69
C ILE A 101 -15.93 -2.98 14.54
N GLY A 102 -15.44 -4.22 14.51
CA GLY A 102 -14.30 -4.67 15.28
C GLY A 102 -12.98 -3.94 14.99
N GLN A 103 -11.92 -4.36 15.65
CA GLN A 103 -10.58 -3.81 15.42
C GLN A 103 -9.87 -4.51 14.25
N ARG A 104 -9.14 -3.73 13.43
CA ARG A 104 -8.33 -4.28 12.35
C ARG A 104 -7.07 -4.92 12.91
N GLN A 105 -6.88 -6.20 12.62
CA GLN A 105 -5.65 -6.89 12.93
C GLN A 105 -4.59 -6.59 11.86
N TYR A 106 -3.55 -5.85 12.21
CA TYR A 106 -2.48 -5.49 11.30
C TYR A 106 -1.35 -6.53 11.26
N VAL A 107 -1.05 -7.14 12.41
CA VAL A 107 0.02 -8.13 12.56
C VAL A 107 -0.61 -9.50 12.74
N THR A 108 -0.40 -10.40 11.78
CA THR A 108 -1.03 -11.74 11.77
C THR A 108 -0.04 -12.86 12.10
N ASN A 109 1.27 -12.56 12.19
CA ASN A 109 2.35 -13.56 12.30
C ASN A 109 2.33 -14.63 11.20
N ILE A 110 1.68 -14.31 10.06
CA ILE A 110 1.66 -15.16 8.86
C ILE A 110 2.48 -14.45 7.79
N SER A 111 3.49 -15.14 7.26
CA SER A 111 4.34 -14.59 6.20
C SER A 111 3.53 -14.32 4.93
N LYS A 112 3.70 -13.11 4.41
CA LYS A 112 3.23 -12.70 3.09
C LYS A 112 4.41 -12.52 2.13
N ALA A 113 5.59 -12.99 2.53
CA ALA A 113 6.78 -12.94 1.69
C ALA A 113 6.58 -13.75 0.42
N ARG A 114 7.06 -13.19 -0.68
CA ARG A 114 7.11 -13.84 -1.98
C ARG A 114 8.47 -13.58 -2.59
N GLU A 115 9.19 -14.62 -2.85
CA GLU A 115 10.42 -14.55 -3.63
C GLU A 115 10.07 -14.28 -5.11
N LEU A 116 10.93 -13.52 -5.79
CA LEU A 116 10.82 -13.29 -7.23
C LEU A 116 11.68 -14.32 -7.95
N THR A 117 11.06 -15.24 -8.64
CA THR A 117 11.77 -16.30 -9.37
C THR A 117 12.01 -15.94 -10.83
N ALA A 118 12.97 -16.62 -11.47
CA ALA A 118 13.16 -16.50 -12.91
C ALA A 118 11.89 -16.90 -13.70
N GLY A 119 11.13 -17.90 -13.20
CA GLY A 119 9.86 -18.31 -13.77
C GLY A 119 8.76 -17.25 -13.65
N ASP A 120 8.78 -16.40 -12.59
CA ASP A 120 7.86 -15.26 -12.51
C ASP A 120 8.24 -14.20 -13.55
N LEU A 121 9.53 -13.91 -13.70
CA LEU A 121 10.03 -12.90 -14.63
C LEU A 121 9.85 -13.30 -16.09
N SER A 122 9.96 -14.59 -16.45
CA SER A 122 9.77 -15.08 -17.82
C SER A 122 8.34 -14.85 -18.35
N LYS A 123 7.35 -14.82 -17.46
CA LYS A 123 5.94 -14.55 -17.78
C LYS A 123 5.65 -13.07 -18.03
N ILE A 124 6.55 -12.16 -17.65
CA ILE A 124 6.40 -10.71 -17.83
C ILE A 124 7.05 -10.31 -19.14
N THR A 125 6.30 -9.89 -20.12
CA THR A 125 6.81 -9.50 -21.44
C THR A 125 7.33 -8.07 -21.49
N ASP A 126 6.76 -7.16 -20.68
CA ASP A 126 7.18 -5.76 -20.61
C ASP A 126 8.51 -5.61 -19.83
N PRO A 127 9.59 -5.13 -20.49
CA PRO A 127 10.89 -5.04 -19.85
C PRO A 127 10.94 -4.01 -18.71
N TYR A 128 10.15 -2.93 -18.77
CA TYR A 128 10.04 -1.94 -17.69
C TYR A 128 9.41 -2.54 -16.45
N THR A 129 8.39 -3.36 -16.62
CA THR A 129 7.76 -4.10 -15.52
C THR A 129 8.70 -5.12 -14.90
N ARG A 130 9.46 -5.87 -15.72
CA ARG A 130 10.47 -6.82 -15.22
C ARG A 130 11.52 -6.13 -14.36
N MET A 131 12.12 -5.06 -14.87
CA MET A 131 13.13 -4.28 -14.13
C MET A 131 12.55 -3.69 -12.84
N SER A 132 11.32 -3.18 -12.88
CA SER A 132 10.63 -2.66 -11.71
C SER A 132 10.42 -3.74 -10.63
N LEU A 133 10.07 -4.99 -11.01
CA LEU A 133 9.93 -6.12 -10.08
C LEU A 133 11.28 -6.53 -9.47
N GLN A 134 12.35 -6.58 -10.27
CA GLN A 134 13.70 -6.88 -9.78
C GLN A 134 14.15 -5.84 -8.73
N LEU A 135 13.95 -4.56 -8.97
CA LEU A 135 14.25 -3.50 -8.00
C LEU A 135 13.36 -3.59 -6.74
N GLN A 136 12.09 -3.98 -6.87
CA GLN A 136 11.23 -4.22 -5.71
C GLN A 136 11.76 -5.37 -4.84
N ALA A 137 12.18 -6.46 -5.46
CA ALA A 137 12.73 -7.62 -4.76
C ALA A 137 14.09 -7.31 -4.10
N ALA A 138 15.01 -6.68 -4.84
CA ALA A 138 16.37 -6.39 -4.38
C ALA A 138 16.43 -5.33 -3.26
N PHE A 139 15.58 -4.30 -3.31
CA PHE A 139 15.65 -3.14 -2.42
C PHE A 139 14.37 -2.92 -1.59
N GLY A 140 13.41 -3.83 -1.64
CA GLY A 140 12.15 -3.68 -0.93
C GLY A 140 11.33 -2.46 -1.36
N LEU A 141 11.46 -1.99 -2.60
CA LEU A 141 10.76 -0.81 -3.09
C LEU A 141 9.23 -1.04 -3.16
N ARG A 142 8.47 0.02 -2.93
CA ARG A 142 7.05 0.01 -3.30
C ARG A 142 6.92 0.08 -4.83
N ARG A 143 5.84 -0.47 -5.38
CA ARG A 143 5.57 -0.44 -6.82
C ARG A 143 5.73 0.96 -7.44
N GLY A 144 5.11 1.98 -6.82
CA GLY A 144 5.22 3.35 -7.33
C GLY A 144 6.63 3.93 -7.27
N GLU A 145 7.43 3.51 -6.28
CA GLU A 145 8.83 3.91 -6.14
C GLU A 145 9.68 3.28 -7.25
N SER A 146 9.53 1.97 -7.48
CA SER A 146 10.29 1.26 -8.51
C SER A 146 9.96 1.69 -9.95
N ILE A 147 8.75 2.19 -10.21
CA ILE A 147 8.37 2.76 -11.51
C ILE A 147 8.95 4.17 -11.71
N LYS A 148 8.94 4.99 -10.65
CA LYS A 148 9.38 6.40 -10.73
C LYS A 148 10.88 6.58 -10.60
N ILE A 149 11.60 5.60 -10.06
CA ILE A 149 13.04 5.70 -9.80
C ILE A 149 13.80 6.03 -11.09
N ARG A 150 14.79 6.90 -10.97
CA ARG A 150 15.83 7.15 -11.98
C ARG A 150 17.12 6.48 -11.48
N PRO A 151 17.45 5.28 -11.96
CA PRO A 151 18.51 4.45 -11.37
C PRO A 151 19.88 5.13 -11.34
N GLU A 152 20.22 5.84 -12.41
CA GLU A 152 21.49 6.59 -12.48
C GLU A 152 21.57 7.66 -11.38
N TRP A 153 20.49 8.41 -11.15
CA TRP A 153 20.47 9.40 -10.09
C TRP A 153 20.41 8.77 -8.71
N ALA A 154 19.74 7.65 -8.55
CA ALA A 154 19.50 6.98 -7.27
C ALA A 154 20.74 6.26 -6.73
N ASP A 155 21.65 5.85 -7.60
CA ASP A 155 22.91 5.19 -7.23
C ASP A 155 23.89 6.18 -6.62
N ARG A 156 24.31 5.91 -5.38
CA ARG A 156 25.32 6.71 -4.64
C ARG A 156 26.52 5.86 -4.22
N GLY A 157 26.84 4.81 -4.98
CA GLY A 157 27.95 3.90 -4.72
C GLY A 157 27.57 2.82 -3.71
N ASP A 158 27.60 3.11 -2.44
CA ASP A 158 27.29 2.17 -1.35
C ASP A 158 25.82 2.10 -0.98
N LYS A 159 24.98 2.99 -1.53
CA LYS A 159 23.57 3.10 -1.20
C LYS A 159 22.71 3.53 -2.38
N LEU A 160 21.47 3.08 -2.36
CA LEU A 160 20.38 3.55 -3.21
C LEU A 160 19.61 4.67 -2.48
N VAL A 161 19.49 5.85 -3.12
CA VAL A 161 18.75 7.00 -2.57
C VAL A 161 17.44 7.18 -3.31
N LEU A 162 16.34 7.31 -2.57
CA LEU A 162 15.02 7.60 -3.11
C LEU A 162 14.62 9.04 -2.79
N LYS A 163 14.24 9.81 -3.81
CA LYS A 163 13.69 11.14 -3.63
C LYS A 163 12.32 11.08 -2.93
N ASP A 164 12.00 12.14 -2.20
CA ASP A 164 10.71 12.39 -1.59
C ASP A 164 9.54 12.26 -2.58
N THR A 165 9.67 12.86 -3.77
CA THR A 165 8.66 12.83 -4.83
C THR A 165 8.35 11.44 -5.39
N TRP A 166 9.23 10.46 -5.17
CA TRP A 166 9.00 9.07 -5.58
C TRP A 166 8.29 8.25 -4.50
N THR A 167 8.42 8.68 -3.24
CA THR A 167 7.96 7.91 -2.09
C THR A 167 6.54 8.25 -1.66
N LYS A 168 5.86 7.29 -1.02
CA LYS A 168 4.59 7.55 -0.38
C LYS A 168 4.83 8.36 0.91
N GLY A 169 4.18 9.52 1.02
CA GLY A 169 4.34 10.42 2.17
C GLY A 169 5.47 11.44 2.03
N GLY A 170 6.09 11.56 0.82
CA GLY A 170 7.01 12.66 0.53
C GLY A 170 8.31 12.62 1.36
N ARG A 171 8.85 11.43 1.64
CA ARG A 171 10.08 11.30 2.43
C ARG A 171 11.17 10.60 1.65
N ALA A 172 12.29 11.29 1.49
CA ALA A 172 13.51 10.69 0.99
C ALA A 172 14.02 9.60 1.94
N ARG A 173 14.67 8.58 1.41
CA ARG A 173 15.33 7.55 2.20
C ARG A 173 16.49 6.92 1.47
N GLU A 174 17.34 6.27 2.23
CA GLU A 174 18.52 5.57 1.78
C GLU A 174 18.41 4.08 2.09
N ILE A 175 18.87 3.25 1.18
CA ILE A 175 18.90 1.79 1.31
C ILE A 175 20.31 1.33 0.98
N PRO A 176 21.05 0.69 1.91
CA PRO A 176 22.41 0.27 1.64
C PRO A 176 22.44 -0.83 0.57
N ILE A 177 23.45 -0.78 -0.29
CA ILE A 177 23.77 -1.84 -1.25
C ILE A 177 24.71 -2.80 -0.52
N ARG A 178 24.24 -4.01 -0.22
CA ARG A 178 24.89 -4.93 0.71
C ARG A 178 25.51 -6.15 0.06
N ASN A 179 25.14 -6.43 -1.18
CA ASN A 179 25.61 -7.62 -1.88
C ASN A 179 25.73 -7.40 -3.39
N VAL A 180 26.42 -8.31 -4.03
CA VAL A 180 26.72 -8.28 -5.47
C VAL A 180 25.45 -8.30 -6.32
N GLU A 181 24.41 -9.02 -5.87
CA GLU A 181 23.15 -9.11 -6.64
C GLU A 181 22.39 -7.77 -6.65
N GLN A 182 22.34 -7.06 -5.53
CA GLN A 182 21.78 -5.71 -5.50
C GLN A 182 22.54 -4.77 -6.43
N ARG A 183 23.87 -4.84 -6.43
CA ARG A 183 24.70 -4.05 -7.32
C ARG A 183 24.42 -4.39 -8.79
N ARG A 184 24.42 -5.68 -9.14
CA ARG A 184 24.13 -6.16 -10.50
C ARG A 184 22.78 -5.65 -11.03
N ILE A 185 21.70 -5.79 -10.21
CA ILE A 185 20.36 -5.34 -10.59
C ILE A 185 20.33 -3.82 -10.78
N LEU A 186 21.00 -3.06 -9.91
CA LEU A 186 21.02 -1.60 -10.05
C LEU A 186 21.80 -1.15 -11.29
N ASP A 187 22.94 -1.79 -11.59
CA ASP A 187 23.73 -1.50 -12.78
C ASP A 187 22.99 -1.89 -14.07
N GLU A 188 22.23 -2.98 -14.05
CA GLU A 188 21.32 -3.36 -15.15
C GLU A 188 20.21 -2.32 -15.33
N ALA A 189 19.60 -1.85 -14.25
CA ALA A 189 18.57 -0.82 -14.28
C ALA A 189 19.11 0.51 -14.81
N LYS A 190 20.36 0.88 -14.47
CA LYS A 190 21.03 2.08 -15.01
C LYS A 190 21.23 1.97 -16.52
N ARG A 191 21.77 0.85 -17.00
CA ARG A 191 21.97 0.62 -18.44
C ARG A 191 20.65 0.65 -19.20
N PHE A 192 19.60 0.05 -18.60
CA PHE A 192 18.28 -0.03 -19.20
C PHE A 192 17.57 1.33 -19.29
N ALA A 193 17.59 2.11 -18.22
CA ALA A 193 16.85 3.37 -18.12
C ALA A 193 17.67 4.59 -18.58
N GLY A 194 18.99 4.47 -18.68
CA GLY A 194 19.89 5.59 -18.90
C GLY A 194 19.62 6.71 -17.89
N ARG A 195 19.53 7.95 -18.37
CA ARG A 195 19.17 9.11 -17.54
C ARG A 195 17.69 9.18 -17.14
N GLY A 196 16.84 8.31 -17.72
CA GLY A 196 15.41 8.26 -17.50
C GLY A 196 14.97 7.54 -16.21
N SER A 197 13.67 7.33 -16.10
CA SER A 197 13.04 6.49 -15.07
C SER A 197 12.59 5.17 -15.67
N LEU A 198 11.98 4.30 -14.86
CA LEU A 198 11.34 3.09 -15.37
C LEU A 198 9.91 3.38 -15.90
N ILE A 199 9.74 4.56 -16.49
CA ILE A 199 8.58 4.95 -17.28
C ILE A 199 9.09 5.18 -18.71
N PRO A 200 8.58 4.47 -19.74
CA PRO A 200 8.94 4.74 -21.12
C PRO A 200 8.79 6.22 -21.48
N ALA A 201 9.66 6.76 -22.34
CA ALA A 201 9.69 8.18 -22.67
C ALA A 201 8.38 8.71 -23.31
N ASP A 202 7.66 7.84 -24.01
CA ASP A 202 6.37 8.10 -24.65
C ASP A 202 5.17 7.92 -23.69
N GLN A 203 5.41 7.51 -22.43
CA GLN A 203 4.38 7.17 -21.47
C GLN A 203 4.35 8.13 -20.28
N ARG A 204 3.15 8.28 -19.69
CA ARG A 204 2.98 8.88 -18.36
C ARG A 204 2.99 7.80 -17.28
N TYR A 205 3.30 8.19 -16.04
CA TYR A 205 3.29 7.30 -14.87
C TYR A 205 2.03 6.43 -14.78
N VAL A 206 0.85 7.00 -15.03
CA VAL A 206 -0.43 6.27 -14.96
C VAL A 206 -0.51 5.19 -16.05
N GLY A 207 0.00 5.45 -17.24
CA GLY A 207 0.08 4.47 -18.34
C GLY A 207 0.98 3.28 -17.95
N GLN A 208 2.20 3.58 -17.48
CA GLN A 208 3.12 2.52 -17.02
C GLN A 208 2.60 1.76 -15.80
N LEU A 209 1.91 2.44 -14.87
CA LEU A 209 1.29 1.79 -13.74
C LEU A 209 0.21 0.78 -14.17
N ARG A 210 -0.65 1.14 -15.12
CA ARG A 210 -1.67 0.24 -15.69
C ARG A 210 -1.03 -0.93 -16.44
N ARG A 211 0.02 -0.67 -17.20
CA ARG A 211 0.79 -1.70 -17.90
C ARG A 211 1.41 -2.68 -16.90
N PHE A 212 2.03 -2.17 -15.85
CA PHE A 212 2.56 -3.00 -14.75
C PHE A 212 1.48 -3.89 -14.12
N GLU A 213 0.33 -3.31 -13.78
CA GLU A 213 -0.81 -4.06 -13.20
C GLU A 213 -1.31 -5.15 -14.15
N TYR A 214 -1.47 -4.82 -15.42
CA TYR A 214 -1.89 -5.77 -16.46
C TYR A 214 -0.89 -6.92 -16.61
N GLN A 215 0.39 -6.62 -16.74
CA GLN A 215 1.45 -7.62 -16.89
C GLN A 215 1.53 -8.56 -15.68
N CYS A 216 1.46 -8.02 -14.47
CA CYS A 216 1.44 -8.82 -13.25
C CYS A 216 0.19 -9.69 -13.14
N ALA A 217 -0.99 -9.16 -13.48
CA ALA A 217 -2.24 -9.93 -13.49
C ALA A 217 -2.19 -11.07 -14.49
N ARG A 218 -1.76 -10.81 -15.73
CA ARG A 218 -1.59 -11.81 -16.79
C ARG A 218 -0.61 -12.92 -16.41
N ALA A 219 0.46 -12.58 -15.69
CA ALA A 219 1.46 -13.53 -15.19
C ALA A 219 1.02 -14.28 -13.92
N GLY A 220 -0.21 -14.05 -13.40
CA GLY A 220 -0.67 -14.62 -12.13
C GLY A 220 0.02 -14.03 -10.88
N SER A 221 0.72 -12.91 -11.03
CA SER A 221 1.49 -12.25 -9.96
C SER A 221 0.68 -11.16 -9.25
N HIS A 222 -0.44 -11.54 -8.62
CA HIS A 222 -1.35 -10.58 -7.96
C HIS A 222 -0.82 -9.96 -6.65
N ARG A 223 0.21 -10.55 -6.02
CA ARG A 223 0.71 -10.16 -4.69
C ARG A 223 2.14 -9.60 -4.72
N VAL A 224 2.43 -8.70 -5.65
CA VAL A 224 3.78 -8.12 -5.82
C VAL A 224 4.32 -7.42 -4.57
N HIS A 225 3.46 -6.95 -3.67
CA HIS A 225 3.90 -6.41 -2.36
C HIS A 225 4.59 -7.47 -1.48
N GLY A 226 4.41 -8.76 -1.78
CA GLY A 226 5.11 -9.87 -1.15
C GLY A 226 6.63 -9.80 -1.30
N HIS A 227 7.16 -9.22 -2.39
CA HIS A 227 8.61 -9.03 -2.57
C HIS A 227 9.19 -8.10 -1.50
N ARG A 228 8.45 -7.10 -1.08
CA ARG A 228 8.86 -6.23 0.01
C ARG A 228 8.80 -6.92 1.38
N HIS A 229 7.86 -7.85 1.58
CA HIS A 229 7.85 -8.72 2.76
C HIS A 229 9.08 -9.65 2.75
N HIS A 230 9.40 -10.22 1.59
CA HIS A 230 10.59 -11.07 1.42
C HIS A 230 11.87 -10.30 1.76
N TYR A 231 12.06 -9.12 1.17
CA TYR A 231 13.18 -8.24 1.50
C TYR A 231 13.30 -7.99 3.00
N ALA A 232 12.21 -7.61 3.67
CA ALA A 232 12.21 -7.32 5.10
C ALA A 232 12.61 -8.54 5.94
N GLN A 233 12.08 -9.72 5.63
CA GLN A 233 12.36 -10.96 6.36
C GLN A 233 13.79 -11.46 6.10
N THR A 234 14.28 -11.37 4.87
CA THR A 234 15.68 -11.68 4.53
C THR A 234 16.63 -10.74 5.25
N ARG A 235 16.34 -9.43 5.22
CA ARG A 235 17.12 -8.42 5.92
C ARG A 235 17.16 -8.63 7.43
N TYR A 236 16.04 -9.02 8.00
CA TYR A 236 15.96 -9.34 9.43
C TYR A 236 16.86 -10.53 9.77
N ARG A 237 16.82 -11.59 8.96
CA ARG A 237 17.67 -12.78 9.15
C ARG A 237 19.16 -12.46 8.99
N GLU A 238 19.53 -11.59 8.05
CA GLU A 238 20.91 -11.13 7.88
C GLU A 238 21.44 -10.41 9.14
N ILE A 239 20.62 -9.61 9.79
CA ILE A 239 21.01 -8.82 10.97
C ILE A 239 21.02 -9.68 12.24
N THR A 240 20.01 -10.53 12.41
CA THR A 240 19.79 -11.25 13.67
C THR A 240 20.40 -12.65 13.70
N GLY A 241 20.56 -13.28 12.54
CA GLY A 241 20.96 -14.69 12.42
C GLY A 241 19.79 -15.68 12.46
N TRP A 242 18.56 -15.24 12.75
CA TRP A 242 17.38 -16.12 12.80
C TRP A 242 16.19 -15.55 12.00
N ALA A 243 15.19 -16.41 11.73
CA ALA A 243 14.00 -16.02 10.97
C ALA A 243 13.13 -15.02 11.76
N ALA A 244 12.42 -14.14 11.05
CA ALA A 244 11.42 -13.27 11.66
C ALA A 244 10.22 -14.08 12.18
N PRO A 245 9.50 -13.61 13.22
CA PRO A 245 8.33 -14.30 13.78
C PRO A 245 7.28 -14.67 12.72
N ALA A 246 7.01 -13.80 11.74
CA ALA A 246 6.10 -14.11 10.64
C ALA A 246 6.60 -15.24 9.73
N ALA A 247 7.90 -15.52 9.71
CA ALA A 247 8.54 -16.58 8.95
C ALA A 247 8.89 -17.81 9.80
N GLY A 248 8.25 -17.98 10.95
CA GLY A 248 8.44 -19.11 11.86
C GLY A 248 9.58 -18.95 12.86
N GLY A 249 10.20 -17.79 12.95
CA GLY A 249 11.22 -17.51 13.96
C GLY A 249 10.65 -17.21 15.35
N PRO A 250 11.52 -17.04 16.37
CA PRO A 250 11.12 -16.83 17.73
C PRO A 250 10.35 -15.53 17.92
N ARG A 251 9.34 -15.56 18.76
CA ARG A 251 8.56 -14.39 19.17
C ARG A 251 9.33 -13.60 20.23
N SER A 252 9.00 -12.31 20.36
CA SER A 252 9.68 -11.41 21.30
C SER A 252 9.75 -11.94 22.76
N LYS A 253 8.72 -12.68 23.20
CA LYS A 253 8.69 -13.30 24.56
C LYS A 253 9.70 -14.45 24.73
N GLU A 254 10.12 -15.07 23.64
CA GLU A 254 11.02 -16.23 23.59
C GLU A 254 12.50 -15.81 23.50
N LEU A 255 12.76 -14.52 23.28
CA LEU A 255 14.10 -13.97 23.12
C LEU A 255 14.72 -13.62 24.48
N THR A 256 16.04 -13.89 24.62
CA THR A 256 16.85 -13.39 25.73
C THR A 256 17.00 -11.86 25.68
N ALA A 257 17.52 -11.23 26.72
CA ALA A 257 17.75 -9.79 26.78
C ALA A 257 18.65 -9.30 25.62
N THR A 258 19.75 -9.99 25.35
CA THR A 258 20.66 -9.67 24.26
C THR A 258 20.01 -9.83 22.89
N GLN A 259 19.24 -10.89 22.69
CA GLN A 259 18.50 -11.11 21.46
C GLN A 259 17.40 -10.06 21.24
N LYS A 260 16.72 -9.60 22.30
CA LYS A 260 15.75 -8.50 22.23
C LYS A 260 16.39 -7.19 21.76
N ALA A 261 17.58 -6.87 22.24
CA ALA A 261 18.31 -5.69 21.77
C ALA A 261 18.66 -5.79 20.28
N LEU A 262 19.08 -6.96 19.82
CA LEU A 262 19.38 -7.19 18.40
C LEU A 262 18.13 -7.18 17.53
N ASP A 263 17.02 -7.79 17.97
CA ASP A 263 15.70 -7.73 17.32
C ASP A 263 15.24 -6.27 17.15
N GLN A 264 15.34 -5.47 18.20
CA GLN A 264 14.98 -4.06 18.14
C GLN A 264 15.83 -3.28 17.14
N LYS A 265 17.17 -3.50 17.17
CA LYS A 265 18.09 -2.90 16.21
C LYS A 265 17.73 -3.26 14.77
N ALA A 266 17.46 -4.54 14.50
CA ALA A 266 17.06 -5.03 13.19
C ALA A 266 15.75 -4.37 12.71
N ARG A 267 14.73 -4.32 13.56
CA ARG A 267 13.43 -3.69 13.26
C ARG A 267 13.57 -2.21 12.92
N LEU A 268 14.36 -1.47 13.69
CA LEU A 268 14.60 -0.04 13.44
C LEU A 268 15.37 0.18 12.13
N THR A 269 16.38 -0.64 11.86
CA THR A 269 17.16 -0.59 10.60
C THR A 269 16.23 -0.83 9.41
N ILE A 270 15.47 -1.90 9.42
CA ILE A 270 14.52 -2.25 8.35
C ILE A 270 13.42 -1.19 8.22
N SER A 271 12.94 -0.63 9.33
CA SER A 271 11.97 0.45 9.33
C SER A 271 12.47 1.66 8.52
N ARG A 272 13.73 2.06 8.73
CA ARG A 272 14.37 3.15 7.97
C ARG A 272 14.54 2.80 6.49
N GLU A 273 15.09 1.63 6.18
CA GLU A 273 15.26 1.14 4.80
C GLU A 273 13.92 1.07 4.05
N LEU A 274 12.84 0.69 4.72
CA LEU A 274 11.49 0.65 4.17
C LEU A 274 10.78 2.01 4.18
N GLY A 275 11.31 3.04 4.81
CA GLY A 275 10.71 4.37 4.92
C GLY A 275 9.41 4.36 5.73
N HIS A 276 9.45 3.72 6.90
CA HIS A 276 8.40 3.78 7.90
C HIS A 276 8.76 4.78 8.99
N GLU A 277 7.78 5.53 9.48
CA GLU A 277 7.97 6.47 10.60
C GLU A 277 8.04 5.77 11.96
N ARG A 278 7.36 4.63 12.06
CA ARG A 278 7.16 3.91 13.30
C ARG A 278 7.55 2.45 13.11
N GLU A 279 8.27 1.91 14.08
CA GLU A 279 8.67 0.49 14.09
C GLU A 279 7.45 -0.44 14.02
N GLN A 280 6.32 -0.04 14.63
CA GLN A 280 5.07 -0.81 14.62
C GLN A 280 4.59 -1.15 13.20
N ILE A 281 4.89 -0.30 12.19
CA ILE A 281 4.54 -0.59 10.80
C ILE A 281 5.40 -1.74 10.27
N THR A 282 6.65 -1.85 10.71
CA THR A 282 7.56 -2.92 10.31
C THR A 282 7.10 -4.29 10.85
N ALA A 283 6.38 -4.32 11.97
CA ALA A 283 5.77 -5.53 12.51
C ALA A 283 4.77 -6.22 11.55
N ILE A 284 4.18 -5.47 10.60
CA ILE A 284 3.32 -6.04 9.55
C ILE A 284 4.12 -6.99 8.63
N TYR A 285 5.42 -6.74 8.45
CA TYR A 285 6.30 -7.53 7.60
C TYR A 285 6.98 -8.67 8.37
N LEU A 286 7.34 -8.42 9.63
CA LEU A 286 8.19 -9.31 10.42
C LEU A 286 7.41 -10.15 11.43
N GLY A 287 6.20 -9.76 11.80
CA GLY A 287 5.49 -10.34 12.95
C GLY A 287 5.99 -9.81 14.30
N ARG A 288 5.44 -10.40 15.37
CA ARG A 288 5.78 -10.11 16.79
C ARG A 288 5.90 -11.36 17.61
#